data_6fb13b55fb4743ea027e062ac3655895
#
_entry.id   6fb13b55fb4743ea027e062ac3655895
#
_cell.length_a   1.000
_cell.length_b   1.000
_cell.length_c   1.000
_cell.angle_alpha   90.00
_cell.angle_beta   90.00
_cell.angle_gamma   90.00
#
_symmetry.space_group_name_H-M   'P 1'
#
loop_
_entity.id
_entity.type
_entity.pdbx_description
1 polymer ?
#
loop_
_entity_poly.entity_id
_entity_poly.type
_entity_poly.pdbx_seq_one_letter_code
_entity_poly.pdbx_strand_id
1 'polypeptide(L)'
;MTKDEFEILESRIHDELANIAHLREELEARGFLERAGVSSDRSMPGFDKADSFMLRAVGSVLHDFYMAAENIFKMIARDIDRSIPADPEWHFSLLKQMSLDLPTHRPPVLRKDTMEKLNEFRSFRHVFRNVYGFVLSADRLRLLLCKFPAATEALAEDLSTFLKAMRQAIK
;
A
#
# COMPACT_ATOMS: atom_id res chain seq x y z
N MET A 1 5.47 24.96 0.73
CA MET A 1 5.42 24.22 -0.56
C MET A 1 4.72 25.11 -1.57
N THR A 2 5.33 25.35 -2.70
CA THR A 2 4.72 26.10 -3.81
C THR A 2 3.71 25.23 -4.57
N LYS A 3 2.89 25.86 -5.43
CA LYS A 3 1.95 25.14 -6.28
C LYS A 3 2.68 24.15 -7.21
N ASP A 4 3.76 24.57 -7.83
CA ASP A 4 4.55 23.73 -8.75
C ASP A 4 5.18 22.54 -8.03
N GLU A 5 5.70 22.74 -6.81
CA GLU A 5 6.23 21.64 -5.97
C GLU A 5 5.13 20.64 -5.64
N PHE A 6 3.90 21.10 -5.38
CA PHE A 6 2.79 20.22 -5.09
C PHE A 6 2.34 19.44 -6.33
N GLU A 7 2.25 20.07 -7.49
CA GLU A 7 1.89 19.40 -8.75
C GLU A 7 2.89 18.28 -9.09
N ILE A 8 4.19 18.50 -8.84
CA ILE A 8 5.22 17.46 -9.00
C ILE A 8 5.01 16.31 -8.01
N LEU A 9 4.75 16.62 -6.74
CA LEU A 9 4.49 15.61 -5.71
C LEU A 9 3.24 14.79 -6.05
N GLU A 10 2.16 15.45 -6.44
CA GLU A 10 0.90 14.83 -6.83
C GLU A 10 1.09 13.89 -8.04
N SER A 11 1.84 14.31 -9.06
CA SER A 11 2.16 13.47 -10.22
C SER A 11 2.88 12.19 -9.80
N ARG A 12 3.90 12.30 -8.93
CA ARG A 12 4.64 11.13 -8.42
C ARG A 12 3.76 10.19 -7.59
N ILE A 13 2.83 10.73 -6.81
CA ILE A 13 1.86 9.92 -6.07
C ILE A 13 0.95 9.17 -7.03
N HIS A 14 0.49 9.80 -8.11
CA HIS A 14 -0.31 9.15 -9.13
C HIS A 14 0.45 8.04 -9.87
N ASP A 15 1.75 8.21 -10.14
CA ASP A 15 2.59 7.17 -10.72
C ASP A 15 2.66 5.92 -9.83
N GLU A 16 2.83 6.09 -8.51
CA GLU A 16 2.83 4.96 -7.58
C GLU A 16 1.44 4.31 -7.44
N LEU A 17 0.36 5.11 -7.49
CA LEU A 17 -1.00 4.56 -7.52
C LEU A 17 -1.27 3.76 -8.81
N ALA A 18 -0.74 4.19 -9.94
CA ALA A 18 -0.82 3.44 -11.20
C ALA A 18 -0.05 2.11 -11.11
N ASN A 19 1.13 2.10 -10.48
CA ASN A 19 1.87 0.86 -10.18
C ASN A 19 1.03 -0.10 -9.32
N ILE A 20 0.38 0.40 -8.27
CA ILE A 20 -0.50 -0.40 -7.40
C ILE A 20 -1.69 -0.98 -8.19
N ALA A 21 -2.30 -0.18 -9.06
CA ALA A 21 -3.39 -0.63 -9.93
C ALA A 21 -2.92 -1.76 -10.86
N HIS A 22 -1.74 -1.62 -11.46
CA HIS A 22 -1.15 -2.65 -12.31
C HIS A 22 -0.88 -3.97 -11.57
N LEU A 23 -0.36 -3.90 -10.32
CA LEU A 23 -0.18 -5.09 -9.48
C LEU A 23 -1.51 -5.80 -9.19
N ARG A 24 -2.58 -5.03 -8.98
CA ARG A 24 -3.93 -5.58 -8.81
C ARG A 24 -4.42 -6.29 -10.07
N GLU A 25 -4.32 -5.65 -11.23
CA GLU A 25 -4.70 -6.23 -12.52
C GLU A 25 -3.94 -7.54 -12.81
N GLU A 26 -2.66 -7.58 -12.46
CA GLU A 26 -1.83 -8.76 -12.62
C GLU A 26 -2.33 -9.94 -11.76
N LEU A 27 -2.70 -9.71 -10.51
CA LEU A 27 -3.28 -10.71 -9.62
C LEU A 27 -4.67 -11.17 -10.09
N GLU A 28 -5.52 -10.23 -10.53
CA GLU A 28 -6.86 -10.51 -11.06
C GLU A 28 -6.79 -11.36 -12.33
N ALA A 29 -5.90 -11.02 -13.26
CA ALA A 29 -5.72 -11.74 -14.51
C ALA A 29 -5.30 -13.20 -14.31
N ARG A 30 -4.60 -13.50 -13.23
CA ARG A 30 -4.16 -14.85 -12.87
C ARG A 30 -5.10 -15.60 -11.94
N GLY A 31 -6.24 -15.00 -11.55
CA GLY A 31 -7.20 -15.60 -10.64
C GLY A 31 -6.70 -15.72 -9.20
N PHE A 32 -5.79 -14.83 -8.78
CA PHE A 32 -5.29 -14.74 -7.40
C PHE A 32 -6.14 -13.81 -6.52
N LEU A 33 -7.07 -13.06 -7.09
CA LEU A 33 -8.06 -12.28 -6.34
C LEU A 33 -9.45 -12.79 -6.64
N GLU A 34 -10.36 -12.65 -5.66
CA GLU A 34 -11.78 -12.89 -5.85
C GLU A 34 -12.33 -11.87 -6.85
N ARG A 35 -13.07 -12.32 -7.84
CA ARG A 35 -13.76 -11.40 -8.75
C ARG A 35 -14.96 -10.80 -8.03
N ALA A 36 -15.00 -9.48 -7.96
CA ALA A 36 -16.14 -8.76 -7.40
C ALA A 36 -17.44 -9.20 -8.10
N GLY A 37 -18.40 -9.72 -7.33
CA GLY A 37 -19.75 -10.07 -7.81
C GLY A 37 -19.95 -11.52 -8.29
N VAL A 38 -18.97 -12.40 -8.19
CA VAL A 38 -19.12 -13.82 -8.53
C VAL A 38 -18.98 -14.68 -7.28
N SER A 39 -20.13 -15.10 -6.73
CA SER A 39 -20.32 -16.16 -5.73
C SER A 39 -19.75 -15.97 -4.31
N SER A 40 -20.51 -16.49 -3.34
CA SER A 40 -20.16 -16.62 -1.92
C SER A 40 -19.01 -17.61 -1.64
N ASP A 41 -18.43 -18.20 -2.66
CA ASP A 41 -17.29 -19.09 -2.56
C ASP A 41 -16.00 -18.28 -2.72
N ARG A 42 -15.19 -18.22 -1.65
CA ARG A 42 -13.88 -17.54 -1.62
C ARG A 42 -12.83 -18.28 -2.46
N SER A 43 -13.20 -18.70 -3.65
CA SER A 43 -12.35 -19.46 -4.55
C SER A 43 -11.34 -18.52 -5.22
N MET A 44 -10.08 -18.85 -5.09
CA MET A 44 -8.96 -18.23 -5.80
C MET A 44 -8.32 -19.29 -6.71
N PRO A 45 -8.91 -19.59 -7.88
CA PRO A 45 -8.49 -20.75 -8.69
C PRO A 45 -7.03 -20.76 -9.11
N GLY A 46 -6.44 -19.57 -9.28
CA GLY A 46 -5.02 -19.41 -9.57
C GLY A 46 -4.17 -19.77 -8.36
N PHE A 47 -4.60 -19.35 -7.16
CA PHE A 47 -3.90 -19.63 -5.93
C PHE A 47 -3.99 -21.08 -5.49
N ASP A 48 -5.16 -21.71 -5.66
CA ASP A 48 -5.41 -23.11 -5.25
C ASP A 48 -4.53 -24.11 -6.02
N LYS A 49 -4.04 -23.71 -7.20
CA LYS A 49 -3.13 -24.49 -8.05
C LYS A 49 -1.68 -23.98 -8.02
N ALA A 50 -1.38 -22.99 -7.16
CA ALA A 50 -0.09 -22.35 -7.14
C ALA A 50 0.99 -23.30 -6.57
N ASP A 51 2.07 -23.46 -7.31
CA ASP A 51 3.29 -24.11 -6.85
C ASP A 51 4.18 -23.13 -6.04
N SER A 52 5.31 -23.62 -5.57
CA SER A 52 6.25 -22.80 -4.78
C SER A 52 6.83 -21.59 -5.54
N PHE A 53 6.90 -21.66 -6.86
CA PHE A 53 7.36 -20.55 -7.69
C PHE A 53 6.28 -19.45 -7.77
N MET A 54 5.03 -19.85 -8.00
CA MET A 54 3.88 -18.95 -8.02
C MET A 54 3.65 -18.28 -6.66
N LEU A 55 3.80 -19.02 -5.55
CA LEU A 55 3.69 -18.45 -4.20
C LEU A 55 4.75 -17.36 -3.96
N ARG A 56 5.98 -17.56 -4.46
CA ARG A 56 7.02 -16.51 -4.40
C ARG A 56 6.68 -15.30 -5.25
N ALA A 57 6.14 -15.51 -6.45
CA ALA A 57 5.68 -14.41 -7.31
C ALA A 57 4.58 -13.59 -6.64
N VAL A 58 3.58 -14.25 -6.03
CA VAL A 58 2.53 -13.57 -5.22
C VAL A 58 3.16 -12.82 -4.06
N GLY A 59 4.09 -13.42 -3.34
CA GLY A 59 4.81 -12.75 -2.25
C GLY A 59 5.55 -11.49 -2.71
N SER A 60 6.18 -11.53 -3.90
CA SER A 60 6.81 -10.35 -4.51
C SER A 60 5.79 -9.25 -4.81
N VAL A 61 4.66 -9.58 -5.42
CA VAL A 61 3.60 -8.60 -5.72
C VAL A 61 3.07 -7.93 -4.46
N LEU A 62 2.81 -8.70 -3.38
CA LEU A 62 2.36 -8.14 -2.10
C LEU A 62 3.44 -7.26 -1.43
N HIS A 63 4.72 -7.64 -1.58
CA HIS A 63 5.85 -6.81 -1.14
C HIS A 63 5.91 -5.51 -1.92
N ASP A 64 5.80 -5.56 -3.24
CA ASP A 64 5.89 -4.40 -4.13
C ASP A 64 4.73 -3.42 -3.90
N PHE A 65 3.54 -3.93 -3.60
CA PHE A 65 2.41 -3.09 -3.16
C PHE A 65 2.77 -2.24 -1.94
N TYR A 66 3.32 -2.84 -0.88
CA TYR A 66 3.68 -2.06 0.30
C TYR A 66 4.85 -1.13 0.03
N MET A 67 5.79 -1.52 -0.83
CA MET A 67 6.90 -0.64 -1.26
C MET A 67 6.40 0.61 -1.97
N ALA A 68 5.42 0.47 -2.88
CA ALA A 68 4.80 1.61 -3.55
C ALA A 68 4.08 2.54 -2.55
N ALA A 69 3.30 1.98 -1.62
CA ALA A 69 2.68 2.75 -0.55
C ALA A 69 3.72 3.48 0.33
N GLU A 70 4.78 2.79 0.73
CA GLU A 70 5.87 3.37 1.53
C GLU A 70 6.60 4.49 0.78
N ASN A 71 6.79 4.38 -0.54
CA ASN A 71 7.37 5.43 -1.36
C ASN A 71 6.50 6.69 -1.34
N ILE A 72 5.18 6.55 -1.45
CA ILE A 72 4.23 7.67 -1.31
C ILE A 72 4.41 8.34 0.07
N PHE A 73 4.46 7.56 1.13
CA PHE A 73 4.60 8.09 2.49
C PHE A 73 5.94 8.82 2.69
N LYS A 74 7.03 8.29 2.13
CA LYS A 74 8.35 8.95 2.15
C LYS A 74 8.32 10.29 1.41
N MET A 75 7.66 10.37 0.25
CA MET A 75 7.52 11.62 -0.49
C MET A 75 6.76 12.66 0.34
N ILE A 76 5.63 12.29 0.94
CA ILE A 76 4.84 13.18 1.79
C ILE A 76 5.65 13.64 3.01
N ALA A 77 6.28 12.70 3.73
CA ALA A 77 7.09 13.00 4.92
C ALA A 77 8.26 13.93 4.58
N ARG A 78 8.93 13.73 3.43
CA ARG A 78 10.05 14.58 3.00
C ARG A 78 9.58 15.94 2.53
N ASP A 79 8.57 16.00 1.66
CA ASP A 79 8.25 17.21 0.90
C ASP A 79 7.24 18.11 1.61
N ILE A 80 6.37 17.54 2.47
CA ILE A 80 5.38 18.28 3.28
C ILE A 80 5.81 18.36 4.73
N ASP A 81 6.03 17.22 5.40
CA ASP A 81 6.32 17.21 6.85
C ASP A 81 7.74 17.68 7.16
N ARG A 82 8.66 17.65 6.18
CA ARG A 82 10.09 17.95 6.31
C ARG A 82 10.78 17.08 7.38
N SER A 83 10.21 15.91 7.65
CA SER A 83 10.69 14.98 8.68
C SER A 83 10.39 13.54 8.29
N ILE A 84 11.44 12.75 8.09
CA ILE A 84 11.35 11.30 7.87
C ILE A 84 11.86 10.62 9.15
N PRO A 85 11.11 9.67 9.75
CA PRO A 85 11.57 8.90 10.90
C PRO A 85 12.89 8.17 10.59
N ALA A 86 13.81 8.14 11.57
CA ALA A 86 15.12 7.50 11.44
C ALA A 86 15.40 6.48 12.56
N ASP A 87 14.40 6.15 13.36
CA ASP A 87 14.49 5.15 14.41
C ASP A 87 14.59 3.71 13.83
N PRO A 88 14.97 2.69 14.63
CA PRO A 88 15.07 1.32 14.14
C PRO A 88 13.78 0.75 13.55
N GLU A 89 12.63 1.26 13.99
CA GLU A 89 11.30 0.89 13.48
C GLU A 89 10.71 1.93 12.52
N TRP A 90 11.55 2.72 11.85
CA TRP A 90 11.16 3.84 11.02
C TRP A 90 10.05 3.52 10.00
N HIS A 91 9.95 2.28 9.52
CA HIS A 91 8.86 1.86 8.63
C HIS A 91 7.50 1.94 9.32
N PHE A 92 7.42 1.54 10.59
CA PHE A 92 6.19 1.66 11.39
C PHE A 92 5.93 3.10 11.80
N SER A 93 6.97 3.80 12.21
CA SER A 93 6.90 5.22 12.58
C SER A 93 6.42 6.08 11.42
N LEU A 94 6.90 5.81 10.19
CA LEU A 94 6.45 6.48 8.98
C LEU A 94 4.97 6.21 8.68
N LEU A 95 4.55 4.95 8.73
CA LEU A 95 3.15 4.58 8.52
C LEU A 95 2.24 5.25 9.56
N LYS A 96 2.65 5.28 10.82
CA LYS A 96 1.93 5.97 11.90
C LYS A 96 1.89 7.48 11.68
N GLN A 97 2.98 8.09 11.21
CA GLN A 97 3.05 9.52 10.90
C GLN A 97 1.97 9.92 9.88
N MET A 98 1.64 9.06 8.91
CA MET A 98 0.62 9.35 7.91
C MET A 98 -0.80 9.48 8.50
N SER A 99 -1.07 8.90 9.66
CA SER A 99 -2.37 9.03 10.34
C SER A 99 -2.48 10.22 11.29
N LEU A 100 -1.40 10.99 11.46
CA LEU A 100 -1.38 12.16 12.33
C LEU A 100 -2.04 13.36 11.64
N ASP A 101 -2.82 14.12 12.42
CA ASP A 101 -3.23 15.46 12.06
C ASP A 101 -2.10 16.44 12.43
N LEU A 102 -1.61 17.16 11.44
CA LEU A 102 -0.56 18.18 11.58
C LEU A 102 -1.11 19.54 11.14
N PRO A 103 -1.87 20.24 12.01
CA PRO A 103 -2.68 21.40 11.61
C PRO A 103 -1.91 22.53 10.92
N THR A 104 -0.61 22.65 11.18
CA THR A 104 0.27 23.65 10.56
C THR A 104 0.86 23.21 9.21
N HIS A 105 0.73 21.93 8.85
CA HIS A 105 1.35 21.34 7.66
C HIS A 105 0.31 20.67 6.76
N ARG A 106 -0.51 19.79 7.32
CA ARG A 106 -1.47 18.98 6.56
C ARG A 106 -2.49 18.25 7.43
N PRO A 107 -3.66 17.88 6.87
CA PRO A 107 -4.56 16.92 7.50
C PRO A 107 -3.96 15.50 7.50
N PRO A 108 -4.58 14.52 8.19
CA PRO A 108 -4.20 13.12 8.09
C PRO A 108 -4.20 12.64 6.62
N VAL A 109 -3.16 11.90 6.25
CA VAL A 109 -3.08 11.25 4.93
C VAL A 109 -3.91 9.97 4.91
N LEU A 110 -3.86 9.22 6.01
CA LEU A 110 -4.54 7.94 6.17
C LEU A 110 -5.54 7.99 7.33
N ARG A 111 -6.71 7.38 7.14
CA ARG A 111 -7.59 7.01 8.23
C ARG A 111 -6.92 5.91 9.07
N LYS A 112 -7.34 5.80 10.32
CA LYS A 112 -6.78 4.83 11.26
C LYS A 112 -6.98 3.38 10.80
N ASP A 113 -8.16 3.06 10.27
CA ASP A 113 -8.46 1.72 9.74
C ASP A 113 -7.64 1.37 8.50
N THR A 114 -7.35 2.35 7.63
CA THR A 114 -6.45 2.18 6.47
C THR A 114 -5.02 1.91 6.94
N MET A 115 -4.54 2.67 7.94
CA MET A 115 -3.23 2.43 8.54
C MET A 115 -3.11 1.01 9.11
N GLU A 116 -4.15 0.53 9.81
CA GLU A 116 -4.18 -0.83 10.38
C GLU A 116 -4.12 -1.91 9.27
N LYS A 117 -4.89 -1.75 8.17
CA LYS A 117 -4.82 -2.64 7.00
C LYS A 117 -3.42 -2.67 6.40
N LEU A 118 -2.81 -1.51 6.17
CA LEU A 118 -1.47 -1.42 5.58
C LEU A 118 -0.37 -1.97 6.50
N ASN A 119 -0.55 -1.91 7.82
CA ASN A 119 0.41 -2.45 8.78
C ASN A 119 0.59 -3.97 8.66
N GLU A 120 -0.43 -4.70 8.19
CA GLU A 120 -0.30 -6.13 7.90
C GLU A 120 0.65 -6.40 6.73
N PHE A 121 0.56 -5.61 5.67
CA PHE A 121 1.47 -5.69 4.51
C PHE A 121 2.88 -5.23 4.87
N ARG A 122 3.03 -4.20 5.72
CA ARG A 122 4.32 -3.79 6.27
C ARG A 122 4.98 -4.93 7.04
N SER A 123 4.22 -5.61 7.88
CA SER A 123 4.72 -6.74 8.66
C SER A 123 5.11 -7.92 7.75
N PHE A 124 4.34 -8.18 6.70
CA PHE A 124 4.68 -9.18 5.70
C PHE A 124 5.98 -8.82 4.96
N ARG A 125 6.15 -7.56 4.53
CA ARG A 125 7.38 -7.07 3.89
C ARG A 125 8.61 -7.36 4.74
N HIS A 126 8.54 -7.13 6.05
CA HIS A 126 9.65 -7.39 6.96
C HIS A 126 10.04 -8.87 6.95
N VAL A 127 9.05 -9.76 7.00
CA VAL A 127 9.27 -11.22 6.93
C VAL A 127 9.82 -11.62 5.56
N PHE A 128 9.21 -11.14 4.47
CA PHE A 128 9.57 -11.49 3.09
C PHE A 128 11.03 -11.17 2.75
N ARG A 129 11.55 -10.05 3.24
CA ARG A 129 12.95 -9.65 3.04
C ARG A 129 13.95 -10.49 3.82
N ASN A 130 13.57 -11.03 4.98
CA ASN A 130 14.46 -11.68 5.91
C ASN A 130 14.40 -13.22 5.87
N VAL A 131 13.44 -13.79 5.13
CA VAL A 131 13.26 -15.24 5.02
C VAL A 131 13.75 -15.71 3.66
N TYR A 132 14.69 -16.66 3.67
CA TYR A 132 15.00 -17.41 2.44
C TYR A 132 13.72 -18.05 1.89
N GLY A 133 13.42 -17.80 0.61
CA GLY A 133 12.13 -17.97 -0.04
C GLY A 133 11.48 -19.36 -0.10
N PHE A 134 11.93 -20.35 0.70
CA PHE A 134 11.28 -21.68 0.73
C PHE A 134 10.27 -21.86 1.87
N VAL A 135 9.99 -20.82 2.66
CA VAL A 135 9.10 -20.93 3.83
C VAL A 135 7.99 -19.88 3.76
N LEU A 136 7.51 -19.55 2.56
CA LEU A 136 6.30 -18.72 2.44
C LEU A 136 5.08 -19.60 2.76
N SER A 137 4.40 -19.29 3.85
CA SER A 137 3.15 -19.95 4.19
C SER A 137 2.07 -19.57 3.18
N ALA A 138 1.52 -20.56 2.47
CA ALA A 138 0.41 -20.37 1.55
C ALA A 138 -0.81 -19.75 2.26
N ASP A 139 -1.11 -20.19 3.48
CA ASP A 139 -2.24 -19.64 4.27
C ASP A 139 -2.06 -18.14 4.56
N ARG A 140 -0.85 -17.71 4.90
CA ARG A 140 -0.57 -16.30 5.15
C ARG A 140 -0.71 -15.47 3.88
N LEU A 141 -0.23 -15.95 2.74
CA LEU A 141 -0.39 -15.28 1.45
C LEU A 141 -1.87 -15.18 1.07
N ARG A 142 -2.64 -16.26 1.27
CA ARG A 142 -4.10 -16.26 1.04
C ARG A 142 -4.81 -15.21 1.87
N LEU A 143 -4.51 -15.11 3.16
CA LEU A 143 -5.09 -14.08 4.05
C LEU A 143 -4.79 -12.66 3.55
N LEU A 144 -3.57 -12.41 3.10
CA LEU A 144 -3.19 -11.10 2.55
C LEU A 144 -3.87 -10.82 1.22
N LEU A 145 -4.00 -11.82 0.34
CA LEU A 145 -4.73 -11.69 -0.92
C LEU A 145 -6.21 -11.35 -0.68
N CYS A 146 -6.87 -11.97 0.31
CA CYS A 146 -8.24 -11.62 0.69
C CYS A 146 -8.38 -10.16 1.16
N LYS A 147 -7.34 -9.60 1.78
CA LYS A 147 -7.33 -8.22 2.30
C LYS A 147 -6.84 -7.19 1.28
N PHE A 148 -6.16 -7.64 0.25
CA PHE A 148 -5.50 -6.77 -0.72
C PHE A 148 -6.46 -5.79 -1.42
N PRO A 149 -7.64 -6.19 -1.95
CA PRO A 149 -8.57 -5.27 -2.59
C PRO A 149 -9.01 -4.15 -1.66
N ALA A 150 -9.43 -4.49 -0.44
CA ALA A 150 -9.88 -3.50 0.55
C ALA A 150 -8.74 -2.55 1.00
N ALA A 151 -7.50 -3.04 1.07
CA ALA A 151 -6.35 -2.21 1.43
C ALA A 151 -5.98 -1.23 0.30
N THR A 152 -5.99 -1.67 -0.96
CA THR A 152 -5.69 -0.82 -2.12
C THR A 152 -6.76 0.24 -2.34
N GLU A 153 -8.04 -0.12 -2.20
CA GLU A 153 -9.17 0.81 -2.32
C GLU A 153 -9.13 1.88 -1.22
N ALA A 154 -8.95 1.47 0.04
CA ALA A 154 -8.88 2.40 1.16
C ALA A 154 -7.69 3.36 1.03
N LEU A 155 -6.52 2.89 0.59
CA LEU A 155 -5.36 3.74 0.32
C LEU A 155 -5.64 4.77 -0.78
N ALA A 156 -6.25 4.35 -1.89
CA ALA A 156 -6.57 5.25 -3.00
C ALA A 156 -7.59 6.31 -2.61
N GLU A 157 -8.63 5.96 -1.85
CA GLU A 157 -9.63 6.89 -1.33
C GLU A 157 -9.02 7.93 -0.40
N ASP A 158 -8.18 7.49 0.55
CA ASP A 158 -7.53 8.36 1.52
C ASP A 158 -6.59 9.35 0.82
N LEU A 159 -5.76 8.87 -0.11
CA LEU A 159 -4.86 9.72 -0.89
C LEU A 159 -5.63 10.70 -1.77
N SER A 160 -6.73 10.30 -2.40
CA SER A 160 -7.58 11.20 -3.17
C SER A 160 -8.16 12.32 -2.31
N THR A 161 -8.63 11.97 -1.10
CA THR A 161 -9.17 12.94 -0.13
C THR A 161 -8.09 13.90 0.36
N PHE A 162 -6.92 13.36 0.70
CA PHE A 162 -5.76 14.13 1.13
C PHE A 162 -5.29 15.13 0.05
N LEU A 163 -5.09 14.67 -1.19
CA LEU A 163 -4.64 15.52 -2.30
C LEU A 163 -5.64 16.64 -2.61
N LYS A 164 -6.95 16.36 -2.55
CA LYS A 164 -7.99 17.39 -2.71
C LYS A 164 -7.90 18.46 -1.62
N ALA A 165 -7.73 18.06 -0.37
CA ALA A 165 -7.60 18.99 0.75
C ALA A 165 -6.34 19.86 0.63
N MET A 166 -5.20 19.26 0.25
CA MET A 166 -3.94 19.99 0.05
C MET A 166 -4.05 20.98 -1.11
N ARG A 167 -4.66 20.61 -2.23
CA ARG A 167 -4.85 21.49 -3.39
C ARG A 167 -5.70 22.73 -3.05
N GLN A 168 -6.65 22.60 -2.11
CA GLN A 168 -7.45 23.72 -1.64
C GLN A 168 -6.68 24.63 -0.68
N ALA A 169 -5.74 24.09 0.08
CA ALA A 169 -4.93 24.83 1.05
C ALA A 169 -3.76 25.60 0.39
N ILE A 170 -3.24 25.09 -0.73
CA ILE A 170 -2.17 25.72 -1.49
C ILE A 170 -2.79 26.69 -2.51
N LYS A 171 -2.82 27.96 -2.13
CA LYS A 171 -3.32 29.06 -2.97
C LYS A 171 -2.16 29.69 -3.75
#